data_d68fe5b5c2ab76743bf2af7171556815
#
_entry.id   d68fe5b5c2ab76743bf2af7171556815
#
_cell.length_a   1.000
_cell.length_b   1.000
_cell.length_c   1.000
_cell.angle_alpha   90.00
_cell.angle_beta   90.00
_cell.angle_gamma   90.00
#
_symmetry.space_group_name_H-M   'P 1'
#
loop_
_entity.id
_entity.type
_entity.pdbx_description
1 polymer ?
#
loop_
_entity_poly.entity_id
_entity_poly.type
_entity_poly.pdbx_seq_one_letter_code
_entity_poly.pdbx_strand_id
1 'polypeptide(L)'
;TQGMLISLDMRNENGTDKLYISRNDEDIMTVTPDEDISGRLISLFEGLGAADGEVMLAAVVYDGDAVLYRNMRIVENAVQAVSDKYENVYFTYINTSK
;
A
#
# COMPACT_ATOMS: atom_id res chain seq x y z
N THR A 1 3.88 -0.77 -21.86
CA THR A 1 2.85 -0.91 -20.85
C THR A 1 2.75 0.35 -20.02
N GLN A 2 1.56 0.79 -19.74
CA GLN A 2 1.38 1.96 -18.90
C GLN A 2 1.65 1.63 -17.43
N GLY A 3 2.23 2.58 -16.73
CA GLY A 3 2.45 2.46 -15.31
C GLY A 3 1.14 2.35 -14.54
N MET A 4 1.21 1.70 -13.39
CA MET A 4 0.08 1.52 -12.49
C MET A 4 0.46 2.13 -11.15
N LEU A 5 -0.46 2.90 -10.56
CA LEU A 5 -0.25 3.47 -9.24
C LEU A 5 -1.10 2.71 -8.22
N ILE A 6 -0.43 2.05 -7.27
CA ILE A 6 -1.08 1.40 -6.13
C ILE A 6 -0.78 2.26 -4.90
N SER A 7 -1.82 2.74 -4.24
CA SER A 7 -1.69 3.60 -3.08
C SER A 7 -2.09 2.86 -1.80
N LEU A 8 -1.33 3.08 -0.74
CA LEU A 8 -1.60 2.54 0.58
C LEU A 8 -1.97 3.70 1.50
N ASP A 9 -3.17 3.68 2.05
CA ASP A 9 -3.68 4.75 2.90
C ASP A 9 -4.21 4.16 4.20
N MET A 10 -3.54 4.42 5.31
CA MET A 10 -3.97 3.93 6.62
C MET A 10 -4.97 4.90 7.21
N ARG A 11 -6.16 4.40 7.55
CA ARG A 11 -7.23 5.20 8.12
C ARG A 11 -7.74 4.56 9.41
N ASN A 12 -8.24 5.38 10.32
CA ASN A 12 -8.92 4.89 11.53
C ASN A 12 -10.41 5.16 11.41
N GLU A 13 -11.19 4.09 11.47
CA GLU A 13 -12.64 4.18 11.42
C GLU A 13 -13.22 3.53 12.66
N ASN A 14 -13.94 4.30 13.45
CA ASN A 14 -14.60 3.79 14.67
C ASN A 14 -13.65 3.07 15.61
N GLY A 15 -12.41 3.58 15.74
CA GLY A 15 -11.40 2.99 16.60
C GLY A 15 -10.61 1.84 15.99
N THR A 16 -10.91 1.48 14.75
CA THR A 16 -10.21 0.40 14.05
C THR A 16 -9.34 0.96 12.94
N ASP A 17 -8.05 0.59 12.95
CA ASP A 17 -7.13 0.97 11.88
C ASP A 17 -7.36 0.05 10.68
N LYS A 18 -7.45 0.63 9.49
CA LYS A 18 -7.62 -0.10 8.25
C LYS A 18 -6.71 0.45 7.18
N LEU A 19 -6.09 -0.44 6.42
CA LEU A 19 -5.28 -0.06 5.27
C LEU A 19 -6.14 -0.13 4.02
N TYR A 20 -6.35 1.03 3.39
CA TYR A 20 -7.07 1.12 2.13
C TYR A 20 -6.08 1.05 0.99
N ILE A 21 -6.29 0.11 0.09
CA ILE A 21 -5.43 -0.08 -1.07
C ILE A 21 -6.20 0.38 -2.30
N SER A 22 -5.63 1.32 -3.04
CA SER A 22 -6.25 1.90 -4.23
C SER A 22 -5.41 1.63 -5.45
N ARG A 23 -6.08 1.49 -6.60
CA ARG A 23 -5.43 1.42 -7.90
C ARG A 23 -5.89 2.62 -8.71
N ASN A 24 -4.93 3.51 -9.06
CA ASN A 24 -5.22 4.72 -9.82
C ASN A 24 -6.37 5.52 -9.19
N ASP A 25 -6.27 5.72 -7.86
CA ASP A 25 -7.20 6.48 -7.02
C ASP A 25 -8.57 5.82 -6.80
N GLU A 26 -8.73 4.57 -7.17
CA GLU A 26 -9.96 3.83 -6.93
C GLU A 26 -9.72 2.73 -5.89
N ASP A 27 -10.47 2.76 -4.78
CA ASP A 27 -10.32 1.76 -3.70
C ASP A 27 -10.68 0.37 -4.21
N ILE A 28 -9.76 -0.58 -4.03
CA ILE A 28 -9.95 -1.95 -4.50
C ILE A 28 -9.89 -2.99 -3.38
N MET A 29 -9.31 -2.64 -2.23
CA MET A 29 -9.13 -3.60 -1.14
C MET A 29 -8.98 -2.87 0.19
N THR A 30 -9.46 -3.48 1.26
CA THR A 30 -9.26 -3.00 2.63
C THR A 30 -8.70 -4.13 3.47
N VAL A 31 -7.64 -3.86 4.22
CA VAL A 31 -6.96 -4.85 5.05
C VAL A 31 -6.77 -4.28 6.46
N THR A 32 -7.02 -5.10 7.50
CA THR A 32 -6.74 -4.68 8.87
C THR A 32 -5.31 -5.08 9.26
N PRO A 33 -4.67 -4.36 10.23
CA PRO A 33 -3.28 -4.64 10.59
C PRO A 33 -3.01 -6.04 11.17
N ASP A 34 -4.04 -6.74 11.63
CA ASP A 34 -3.91 -8.10 12.15
C ASP A 34 -3.95 -9.16 11.04
N GLU A 35 -4.24 -8.78 9.81
CA GLU A 35 -4.19 -9.68 8.67
C GLU A 35 -2.77 -9.72 8.10
N ASP A 36 -2.50 -10.71 7.26
CA ASP A 36 -1.22 -10.81 6.55
C ASP A 36 -1.19 -9.82 5.38
N ILE A 37 -0.82 -8.59 5.68
CA ILE A 37 -0.80 -7.52 4.67
C ILE A 37 0.20 -7.85 3.55
N SER A 38 1.37 -8.39 3.91
CA SER A 38 2.39 -8.76 2.92
C SER A 38 1.85 -9.77 1.93
N GLY A 39 1.23 -10.84 2.42
CA GLY A 39 0.64 -11.86 1.56
C GLY A 39 -0.51 -11.34 0.71
N ARG A 40 -1.35 -10.47 1.29
CA ARG A 40 -2.46 -9.86 0.57
C ARG A 40 -1.98 -8.96 -0.55
N LEU A 41 -0.93 -8.16 -0.31
CA LEU A 41 -0.33 -7.31 -1.35
C LEU A 41 0.30 -8.13 -2.46
N ILE A 42 1.02 -9.19 -2.14
CA ILE A 42 1.63 -10.05 -3.15
C ILE A 42 0.55 -10.68 -4.03
N SER A 43 -0.51 -11.20 -3.43
CA SER A 43 -1.62 -11.79 -4.18
C SER A 43 -2.30 -10.75 -5.08
N LEU A 44 -2.48 -9.53 -4.58
CA LEU A 44 -3.05 -8.45 -5.37
C LEU A 44 -2.18 -8.14 -6.59
N PHE A 45 -0.87 -8.05 -6.40
CA PHE A 45 0.05 -7.74 -7.48
C PHE A 45 0.08 -8.83 -8.54
N GLU A 46 0.01 -10.09 -8.13
CA GLU A 46 -0.11 -11.20 -9.06
C GLU A 46 -1.38 -11.10 -9.90
N GLY A 47 -2.50 -10.77 -9.25
CA GLY A 47 -3.77 -10.61 -9.94
C GLY A 47 -3.83 -9.43 -10.90
N LEU A 48 -3.01 -8.39 -10.64
CA LEU A 48 -2.96 -7.20 -11.49
C LEU A 48 -1.92 -7.32 -12.63
N GLY A 49 -1.19 -8.42 -12.71
CA GLY A 49 -0.18 -8.59 -13.74
C GLY A 49 1.03 -7.70 -13.54
N ALA A 50 1.48 -7.54 -12.31
CA ALA A 50 2.60 -6.64 -11.98
C ALA A 50 3.89 -7.01 -12.73
N ALA A 51 4.05 -8.26 -13.14
CA ALA A 51 5.23 -8.68 -13.89
C ALA A 51 5.30 -8.09 -15.31
N ASP A 52 4.18 -7.60 -15.83
CA ASP A 52 4.08 -7.14 -17.21
C ASP A 52 4.31 -5.65 -17.41
N GLY A 53 4.51 -4.88 -16.34
CA GLY A 53 4.72 -3.44 -16.45
C GLY A 53 5.22 -2.83 -15.17
N GLU A 54 5.52 -1.55 -15.21
CA GLU A 54 5.99 -0.83 -14.05
C GLU A 54 4.83 -0.51 -13.09
N VAL A 55 5.05 -0.71 -11.80
CA VAL A 55 4.09 -0.40 -10.76
C VAL A 55 4.72 0.56 -9.76
N MET A 56 4.06 1.69 -9.52
CA MET A 56 4.44 2.60 -8.46
C MET A 56 3.60 2.29 -7.23
N LEU A 57 4.28 1.92 -6.15
CA LEU A 57 3.63 1.65 -4.87
C LEU A 57 3.87 2.85 -3.96
N ALA A 58 2.81 3.49 -3.52
CA ALA A 58 2.91 4.72 -2.75
C ALA A 58 2.20 4.59 -1.41
N ALA A 59 2.90 4.91 -0.33
CA ALA A 59 2.25 5.06 0.97
C ALA A 59 1.89 6.52 1.17
N VAL A 60 0.62 6.79 1.44
CA VAL A 60 0.12 8.15 1.66
C VAL A 60 0.39 8.53 3.11
N VAL A 61 1.18 9.58 3.29
CA VAL A 61 1.57 10.09 4.61
C VAL A 61 0.91 11.44 4.83
N TYR A 62 0.12 11.55 5.89
CA TYR A 62 -0.50 12.82 6.28
C TYR A 62 0.33 13.45 7.39
N ASP A 63 0.52 14.76 7.32
CA ASP A 63 1.26 15.50 8.32
C ASP A 63 0.61 15.30 9.70
N GLY A 64 1.40 14.79 10.66
CA GLY A 64 0.91 14.51 12.00
C GLY A 64 0.00 13.30 12.14
N ASP A 65 -0.03 12.39 11.17
CA ASP A 65 -0.90 11.22 11.22
C ASP A 65 -0.37 10.15 12.18
N ALA A 66 -0.97 10.11 13.37
CA ALA A 66 -0.60 9.12 14.39
C ALA A 66 -0.96 7.69 13.99
N VAL A 67 -2.01 7.53 13.17
CA VAL A 67 -2.44 6.19 12.70
C VAL A 67 -1.38 5.59 11.81
N LEU A 68 -0.86 6.37 10.87
CA LEU A 68 0.19 5.89 9.98
C LEU A 68 1.46 5.58 10.76
N TYR A 69 1.88 6.46 11.68
CA TYR A 69 3.07 6.23 12.48
C TYR A 69 2.98 4.92 13.28
N ARG A 70 1.84 4.67 13.90
CA ARG A 70 1.62 3.46 14.68
C ARG A 70 1.77 2.21 13.82
N ASN A 71 1.38 2.28 12.57
CA ASN A 71 1.36 1.14 11.66
C ASN A 71 2.50 1.15 10.64
N MET A 72 3.43 2.10 10.75
CA MET A 72 4.48 2.30 9.75
C MET A 72 5.30 1.03 9.50
N ARG A 73 5.70 0.32 10.57
CA ARG A 73 6.49 -0.89 10.41
C ARG A 73 5.75 -1.97 9.60
N ILE A 74 4.44 -2.07 9.81
CA ILE A 74 3.61 -3.05 9.10
C ILE A 74 3.59 -2.71 7.60
N VAL A 75 3.40 -1.44 7.29
CA VAL A 75 3.40 -0.96 5.91
C VAL A 75 4.77 -1.18 5.25
N GLU A 76 5.85 -0.84 5.96
CA GLU A 76 7.21 -1.01 5.45
C GLU A 76 7.53 -2.48 5.16
N ASN A 77 7.14 -3.38 6.07
CA ASN A 77 7.36 -4.81 5.87
C ASN A 77 6.60 -5.32 4.64
N ALA A 78 5.38 -4.87 4.44
CA ALA A 78 4.58 -5.27 3.28
C ALA A 78 5.19 -4.77 1.98
N VAL A 79 5.64 -3.52 1.98
CA VAL A 79 6.31 -2.92 0.82
C VAL A 79 7.60 -3.67 0.49
N GLN A 80 8.39 -3.99 1.52
CA GLN A 80 9.64 -4.73 1.32
C GLN A 80 9.39 -6.11 0.73
N ALA A 81 8.35 -6.82 1.20
CA ALA A 81 7.99 -8.14 0.68
C ALA A 81 7.64 -8.08 -0.81
N VAL A 82 6.90 -7.05 -1.23
CA VAL A 82 6.57 -6.85 -2.64
C VAL A 82 7.80 -6.49 -3.45
N SER A 83 8.64 -5.59 -2.93
CA SER A 83 9.86 -5.15 -3.61
C SER A 83 10.86 -6.29 -3.80
N ASP A 84 10.91 -7.23 -2.86
CA ASP A 84 11.79 -8.38 -2.96
C ASP A 84 11.33 -9.38 -4.04
N LYS A 85 10.04 -9.39 -4.33
CA LYS A 85 9.48 -10.32 -5.30
C LYS A 85 9.43 -9.78 -6.72
N TYR A 86 9.25 -8.47 -6.88
CA TYR A 86 9.07 -7.83 -8.20
C TYR A 86 10.11 -6.76 -8.43
N GLU A 87 10.86 -6.87 -9.54
CA GLU A 87 11.89 -5.89 -9.90
C GLU A 87 11.32 -4.60 -10.45
N ASN A 88 10.10 -4.65 -10.98
CA ASN A 88 9.45 -3.54 -11.65
C ASN A 88 8.52 -2.75 -10.73
N VAL A 89 8.62 -2.95 -9.42
CA VAL A 89 7.85 -2.20 -8.44
C VAL A 89 8.73 -1.13 -7.79
N TYR A 90 8.27 0.12 -7.85
CA TYR A 90 8.99 1.26 -7.29
C TYR A 90 8.17 1.84 -6.14
N PHE A 91 8.84 2.15 -5.04
CA PHE A 91 8.15 2.63 -3.85
C PHE A 91 8.47 4.09 -3.57
N THR A 92 7.47 4.83 -3.12
CA THR A 92 7.64 6.21 -2.66
C THR A 92 6.64 6.53 -1.55
N TYR A 93 6.90 7.63 -0.83
CA TYR A 93 5.93 8.21 0.09
C TYR A 93 5.31 9.43 -0.56
N ILE A 94 4.00 9.55 -0.44
CA ILE A 94 3.27 10.73 -0.88
C ILE A 94 2.89 11.52 0.37
N ASN A 95 3.53 12.69 0.55
CA ASN A 95 3.23 13.57 1.68
C ASN A 95 2.08 14.49 1.32
N THR A 96 1.09 14.58 2.18
CA THR A 96 -0.06 15.43 1.94
C THR A 96 -0.55 16.05 3.25
N SER A 97 -1.31 17.12 3.15
CA SER A 97 -1.94 17.78 4.29
C SER A 97 -3.38 17.29 4.44
N LYS A 98 -3.76 17.11 5.69
CA LYS A 98 -5.17 16.78 5.98
C LYS A 98 -6.07 18.00 5.82
#